data_dd80bfa143bda0bc84e043d886d2e44d
#
_entry.id   dd80bfa143bda0bc84e043d886d2e44d
#
_cell.length_a   1.000
_cell.length_b   1.000
_cell.length_c   1.000
_cell.angle_alpha   90.00
_cell.angle_beta   90.00
_cell.angle_gamma   90.00
#
_symmetry.space_group_name_H-M   'P 1'
#
loop_
_entity.id
_entity.type
_entity.pdbx_description
1 polymer ?
#
loop_
_entity_poly.entity_id
_entity_poly.type
_entity_poly.pdbx_seq_one_letter_code
_entity_poly.pdbx_strand_id
1 'polypeptide(L)'
;MYPVLVDTDVAIDYLRGYQYAKRLVEPLWESDRAHLSVLSVYELWAGMRKNEKENTLNFIKVCKTENVTLEIAFKAGELFRQYRTKGIPLTSIDCLIAATALVRNLKIATRNVEHYPKKSCFYN
;
A
#
# COMPACT_ATOMS: atom_id res chain seq x y z
N MET A 1 8.43 -7.45 -15.82
CA MET A 1 7.29 -7.36 -14.87
C MET A 1 7.46 -6.14 -13.98
N TYR A 2 6.37 -5.52 -13.59
CA TYR A 2 6.38 -4.28 -12.82
C TYR A 2 6.33 -4.54 -11.32
N PRO A 3 6.91 -3.63 -10.51
CA PRO A 3 6.77 -3.69 -9.05
C PRO A 3 5.39 -3.21 -8.61
N VAL A 4 4.95 -3.70 -7.45
CA VAL A 4 3.60 -3.45 -6.93
C VAL A 4 3.68 -3.00 -5.46
N LEU A 5 3.05 -1.87 -5.17
CA LEU A 5 2.90 -1.38 -3.80
C LEU A 5 1.67 -2.05 -3.18
N VAL A 6 1.89 -2.76 -2.08
CA VAL A 6 0.81 -3.45 -1.35
C VAL A 6 0.21 -2.46 -0.35
N ASP A 7 -1.08 -2.15 -0.53
CA ASP A 7 -1.79 -1.26 0.39
C ASP A 7 -1.97 -1.96 1.75
N THR A 8 -2.09 -1.16 2.80
CA THR A 8 -2.18 -1.66 4.17
C THR A 8 -3.33 -2.64 4.36
N ASP A 9 -4.50 -2.38 3.77
CA ASP A 9 -5.67 -3.25 3.91
C ASP A 9 -5.41 -4.65 3.33
N VAL A 10 -4.74 -4.75 2.19
CA VAL A 10 -4.38 -6.03 1.59
C VAL A 10 -3.32 -6.75 2.44
N ALA A 11 -2.35 -6.00 2.96
CA ALA A 11 -1.32 -6.56 3.84
C ALA A 11 -1.94 -7.15 5.12
N ILE A 12 -2.88 -6.43 5.73
CA ILE A 12 -3.59 -6.92 6.91
C ILE A 12 -4.35 -8.21 6.58
N ASP A 13 -5.10 -8.21 5.48
CA ASP A 13 -5.87 -9.38 5.07
C ASP A 13 -4.98 -10.58 4.75
N TYR A 14 -3.82 -10.32 4.13
CA TYR A 14 -2.83 -11.37 3.89
C TYR A 14 -2.36 -11.99 5.21
N LEU A 15 -2.00 -11.16 6.18
CA LEU A 15 -1.52 -11.63 7.48
C LEU A 15 -2.60 -12.39 8.24
N ARG A 16 -3.87 -12.10 7.99
CA ARG A 16 -5.00 -12.78 8.61
C ARG A 16 -5.50 -13.99 7.81
N GLY A 17 -4.83 -14.35 6.73
CA GLY A 17 -5.08 -15.57 5.99
C GLY A 17 -6.18 -15.51 4.94
N TYR A 18 -6.61 -14.33 4.54
CA TYR A 18 -7.65 -14.20 3.51
C TYR A 18 -7.13 -14.67 2.16
N GLN A 19 -7.89 -15.53 1.50
CA GLN A 19 -7.46 -16.18 0.26
C GLN A 19 -7.18 -15.21 -0.88
N TYR A 20 -8.02 -14.17 -1.04
CA TYR A 20 -7.80 -13.21 -2.12
C TYR A 20 -6.46 -12.49 -1.95
N ALA A 21 -6.11 -12.15 -0.70
CA ALA A 21 -4.87 -11.45 -0.40
C ALA A 21 -3.67 -12.35 -0.67
N LYS A 22 -3.78 -13.63 -0.34
CA LYS A 22 -2.72 -14.59 -0.66
C LYS A 22 -2.50 -14.68 -2.17
N ARG A 23 -3.58 -14.74 -2.95
CA ARG A 23 -3.48 -14.81 -4.41
C ARG A 23 -2.84 -13.57 -5.01
N LEU A 24 -3.04 -12.40 -4.39
CA LEU A 24 -2.41 -11.16 -4.85
C LEU A 24 -0.94 -11.07 -4.45
N VAL A 25 -0.62 -11.41 -3.22
CA VAL A 25 0.68 -11.12 -2.61
C VAL A 25 1.73 -12.19 -2.88
N GLU A 26 1.36 -13.47 -2.82
CA GLU A 26 2.35 -14.55 -2.96
C GLU A 26 3.13 -14.49 -4.28
N PRO A 27 2.49 -14.25 -5.45
CA PRO A 27 3.24 -14.11 -6.69
C PRO A 27 4.22 -12.93 -6.67
N LEU A 28 3.90 -11.86 -5.94
CA LEU A 28 4.78 -10.71 -5.81
C LEU A 28 6.02 -11.04 -4.99
N TRP A 29 5.86 -11.82 -3.94
CA TRP A 29 6.99 -12.30 -3.14
C TRP A 29 7.91 -13.20 -3.97
N GLU A 30 7.33 -14.16 -4.66
CA GLU A 30 8.08 -15.12 -5.46
C GLU A 30 8.91 -14.45 -6.54
N SER A 31 8.42 -13.35 -7.10
CA SER A 31 9.09 -12.59 -8.16
C SER A 31 9.84 -11.35 -7.67
N ASP A 32 9.94 -11.15 -6.35
CA ASP A 32 10.64 -10.02 -5.73
C ASP A 32 10.10 -8.66 -6.18
N ARG A 33 8.78 -8.54 -6.29
CA ARG A 33 8.09 -7.33 -6.76
C ARG A 33 7.24 -6.65 -5.70
N ALA A 34 7.19 -7.19 -4.47
CA ALA A 34 6.35 -6.63 -3.40
C ALA A 34 7.04 -5.42 -2.77
N HIS A 35 6.37 -4.27 -2.80
CA HIS A 35 6.82 -3.04 -2.15
C HIS A 35 5.82 -2.64 -1.09
N LEU A 36 6.29 -1.98 -0.05
CA LEU A 36 5.47 -1.58 1.09
C LEU A 36 5.90 -0.21 1.56
N SER A 37 4.94 0.72 1.71
CA SER A 37 5.23 2.05 2.25
C SER A 37 5.64 1.94 3.72
N VAL A 38 6.58 2.79 4.16
CA VAL A 38 6.91 2.90 5.59
C VAL A 38 5.68 3.28 6.41
N LEU A 39 4.69 3.94 5.81
CA LEU A 39 3.43 4.25 6.47
C LEU A 39 2.60 3.00 6.72
N SER A 40 2.62 2.07 5.78
CA SER A 40 1.98 0.76 5.99
C SER A 40 2.70 -0.03 7.07
N VAL A 41 4.03 0.06 7.12
CA VAL A 41 4.81 -0.54 8.22
C VAL A 41 4.33 -0.01 9.57
N TYR A 42 4.15 1.30 9.68
CA TYR A 42 3.61 1.91 10.88
C TYR A 42 2.23 1.37 11.23
N GLU A 43 1.32 1.33 10.24
CA GLU A 43 -0.04 0.86 10.48
C GLU A 43 -0.08 -0.62 10.87
N LEU A 44 0.72 -1.45 10.23
CA LEU A 44 0.79 -2.88 10.55
C LEU A 44 1.34 -3.09 11.95
N TRP A 45 2.40 -2.37 12.30
CA TRP A 45 3.04 -2.51 13.61
C TRP A 45 2.14 -1.99 14.73
N ALA A 46 1.48 -0.86 14.51
CA ALA A 46 0.57 -0.26 15.49
C ALA A 46 -0.68 -1.11 15.71
N GLY A 47 -1.18 -1.75 14.66
CA GLY A 47 -2.44 -2.50 14.73
C GLY A 47 -2.30 -4.00 14.96
N MET A 48 -1.09 -4.54 15.03
CA MET A 48 -0.91 -5.98 15.17
C MET A 48 -1.38 -6.47 16.52
N ARG A 49 -1.90 -7.71 16.52
CA ARG A 49 -2.27 -8.39 17.74
C ARG A 49 -1.02 -9.01 18.39
N LYS A 50 -1.14 -9.37 19.67
CA LYS A 50 -0.01 -9.85 20.46
C LYS A 50 0.69 -11.05 19.83
N ASN A 51 -0.07 -11.94 19.20
CA ASN A 51 0.48 -13.18 18.60
C ASN A 51 0.86 -13.01 17.11
N GLU A 52 0.79 -11.79 16.57
CA GLU A 52 1.04 -11.52 15.16
C GLU A 52 2.43 -10.94 14.89
N LYS A 53 3.22 -10.70 15.92
CA LYS A 53 4.50 -9.98 15.80
C LYS A 53 5.47 -10.63 14.81
N GLU A 54 5.67 -11.93 14.94
CA GLU A 54 6.64 -12.65 14.10
C GLU A 54 6.22 -12.65 12.63
N ASN A 55 4.95 -12.96 12.36
CA ASN A 55 4.44 -12.97 10.98
C ASN A 55 4.46 -11.59 10.36
N THR A 56 4.12 -10.56 11.14
CA THR A 56 4.16 -9.18 10.67
C THR A 56 5.58 -8.76 10.32
N LEU A 57 6.54 -9.07 11.19
CA LEU A 57 7.94 -8.75 10.94
C LEU A 57 8.47 -9.46 9.70
N ASN A 58 8.14 -10.74 9.53
CA ASN A 58 8.56 -11.50 8.36
C ASN A 58 7.98 -10.91 7.07
N PHE A 59 6.72 -10.51 7.09
CA PHE A 59 6.09 -9.86 5.95
C PHE A 59 6.82 -8.58 5.57
N ILE A 60 7.10 -7.73 6.55
CA ILE A 60 7.79 -6.45 6.30
C ILE A 60 9.18 -6.71 5.70
N LYS A 61 9.89 -7.73 6.19
CA LYS A 61 11.25 -8.03 5.73
C LYS A 61 11.32 -8.51 4.28
N VAL A 62 10.29 -9.20 3.79
CA VAL A 62 10.31 -9.68 2.40
C VAL A 62 9.86 -8.62 1.40
N CYS A 63 9.26 -7.53 1.87
CA CYS A 63 8.87 -6.42 1.02
C CYS A 63 10.01 -5.41 0.92
N LYS A 64 10.10 -4.74 -0.23
CA LYS A 64 10.96 -3.57 -0.36
C LYS A 64 10.22 -2.36 0.20
N THR A 65 10.79 -1.70 1.19
CA THR A 65 10.13 -0.56 1.81
C THR A 65 10.36 0.72 0.99
N GLU A 66 9.31 1.54 0.89
CA GLU A 66 9.35 2.83 0.21
C GLU A 66 9.22 3.95 1.24
N ASN A 67 10.19 4.85 1.24
CA ASN A 67 10.19 6.01 2.14
C ASN A 67 9.33 7.13 1.57
N VAL A 68 8.81 7.97 2.45
CA VAL A 68 8.10 9.18 2.04
C VAL A 68 9.13 10.28 1.78
N THR A 69 9.25 10.67 0.52
CA THR A 69 10.16 11.74 0.09
C THR A 69 9.41 13.08 0.02
N LEU A 70 10.17 14.17 -0.15
CA LEU A 70 9.58 15.48 -0.34
C LEU A 70 8.66 15.50 -1.57
N GLU A 71 9.08 14.88 -2.66
CA GLU A 71 8.27 14.77 -3.88
C GLU A 71 6.95 14.05 -3.62
N ILE A 72 7.01 12.95 -2.86
CA ILE A 72 5.80 12.19 -2.49
C ILE A 72 4.89 13.05 -1.61
N ALA A 73 5.45 13.81 -0.67
CA ALA A 73 4.66 14.68 0.19
C ALA A 73 3.91 15.75 -0.61
N PHE A 74 4.57 16.39 -1.58
CA PHE A 74 3.93 17.36 -2.46
C PHE A 74 2.80 16.71 -3.26
N LYS A 75 3.05 15.56 -3.86
CA LYS A 75 2.03 14.85 -4.65
C LYS A 75 0.84 14.45 -3.79
N ALA A 76 1.08 13.98 -2.58
CA ALA A 76 0.02 13.60 -1.64
C ALA A 76 -0.86 14.81 -1.29
N GLY A 77 -0.25 15.97 -1.06
CA GLY A 77 -1.00 17.20 -0.78
C GLY A 77 -1.90 17.59 -1.93
N GLU A 78 -1.40 17.47 -3.17
CA GLU A 78 -2.21 17.72 -4.36
C GLU A 78 -3.40 16.77 -4.45
N LEU A 79 -3.16 15.47 -4.22
CA LEU A 79 -4.23 14.46 -4.23
C LEU A 79 -5.27 14.74 -3.16
N PHE A 80 -4.84 15.11 -1.96
CA PHE A 80 -5.75 15.43 -0.86
C PHE A 80 -6.71 16.55 -1.27
N ARG A 81 -6.18 17.65 -1.86
CA ARG A 81 -7.00 18.77 -2.30
C ARG A 81 -7.97 18.38 -3.42
N GLN A 82 -7.52 17.57 -4.38
CA GLN A 82 -8.36 17.09 -5.47
C GLN A 82 -9.52 16.26 -4.98
N TYR A 83 -9.25 15.30 -4.09
CA TYR A 83 -10.29 14.41 -3.55
C TYR A 83 -11.27 15.18 -2.67
N ARG A 84 -10.77 16.11 -1.87
CA ARG A 84 -11.64 16.94 -1.03
C ARG A 84 -12.61 17.75 -1.89
N THR A 85 -12.15 18.29 -3.00
CA THR A 85 -12.99 19.03 -3.94
C THR A 85 -14.09 18.15 -4.53
N LYS A 86 -13.78 16.89 -4.78
CA LYS A 86 -14.73 15.90 -5.32
C LYS A 86 -15.62 15.27 -4.25
N GLY A 87 -15.43 15.62 -2.98
CA GLY A 87 -16.19 15.04 -1.88
C GLY A 87 -15.78 13.60 -1.54
N ILE A 88 -14.61 13.15 -1.97
CA ILE A 88 -14.12 11.80 -1.66
C ILE A 88 -13.27 11.86 -0.40
N PRO A 89 -13.67 11.14 0.69
CA PRO A 89 -12.94 11.20 1.95
C PRO A 89 -11.72 10.27 1.96
N LEU A 90 -10.58 10.78 1.51
CA LEU A 90 -9.30 10.07 1.65
C LEU A 90 -8.56 10.57 2.87
N THR A 91 -8.02 9.62 3.65
CA THR A 91 -7.15 9.99 4.78
C THR A 91 -5.82 10.50 4.28
N SER A 92 -5.07 11.18 5.16
CA SER A 92 -3.71 11.64 4.83
C SER A 92 -2.80 10.48 4.46
N ILE A 93 -2.90 9.36 5.18
CA ILE A 93 -2.08 8.18 4.90
C ILE A 93 -2.45 7.59 3.53
N ASP A 94 -3.73 7.50 3.19
CA ASP A 94 -4.17 7.01 1.88
C ASP A 94 -3.59 7.87 0.75
N CYS A 95 -3.60 9.19 0.92
CA CYS A 95 -3.02 10.11 -0.07
C CYS A 95 -1.51 9.90 -0.22
N LEU A 96 -0.82 9.67 0.88
CA LEU A 96 0.64 9.44 0.85
C LEU A 96 0.98 8.10 0.19
N ILE A 97 0.19 7.07 0.43
CA ILE A 97 0.39 5.77 -0.22
C ILE A 97 0.10 5.87 -1.72
N ALA A 98 -1.00 6.52 -2.11
CA ALA A 98 -1.32 6.73 -3.52
C ALA A 98 -0.23 7.55 -4.22
N ALA A 99 0.26 8.60 -3.56
CA ALA A 99 1.34 9.43 -4.10
C ALA A 99 2.63 8.63 -4.28
N THR A 100 2.94 7.73 -3.36
CA THR A 100 4.11 6.86 -3.48
C THR A 100 4.02 6.01 -4.75
N ALA A 101 2.86 5.41 -5.00
CA ALA A 101 2.65 4.61 -6.20
C ALA A 101 2.82 5.45 -7.48
N LEU A 102 2.28 6.67 -7.49
CA LEU A 102 2.38 7.54 -8.66
C LEU A 102 3.80 8.02 -8.91
N VAL A 103 4.48 8.50 -7.87
CA VAL A 103 5.84 9.06 -7.99
C VAL A 103 6.85 7.96 -8.34
N ARG A 104 6.72 6.79 -7.74
CA ARG A 104 7.63 5.66 -7.95
C ARG A 104 7.24 4.79 -9.15
N ASN A 105 6.14 5.11 -9.80
CA ASN A 105 5.64 4.35 -10.94
C ASN A 105 5.38 2.87 -10.57
N LEU A 106 4.73 2.68 -9.42
CA LEU A 106 4.33 1.36 -8.93
C LEU A 106 2.86 1.13 -9.22
N LYS A 107 2.49 -0.11 -9.53
CA LYS A 107 1.10 -0.52 -9.46
C LYS A 107 0.71 -0.63 -8.00
N ILE A 108 -0.58 -0.58 -7.69
CA ILE A 108 -1.04 -0.70 -6.31
C ILE A 108 -2.03 -1.86 -6.17
N ALA A 109 -1.79 -2.71 -5.16
CA ALA A 109 -2.70 -3.77 -4.76
C ALA A 109 -3.53 -3.26 -3.59
N THR A 110 -4.82 -2.99 -3.83
CA THR A 110 -5.71 -2.41 -2.83
C THR A 110 -7.13 -2.94 -3.01
N ARG A 111 -7.94 -2.91 -1.93
CA ARG A 111 -9.37 -3.15 -2.00
C ARG A 111 -10.16 -1.87 -2.32
N ASN A 112 -9.54 -0.71 -2.13
CA ASN A 112 -10.23 0.59 -2.23
C ASN A 112 -9.96 1.27 -3.57
N VAL A 113 -10.19 0.55 -4.66
CA VAL A 113 -9.88 1.02 -6.02
C VAL A 113 -10.54 2.35 -6.37
N GLU A 114 -11.74 2.60 -5.84
CA GLU A 114 -12.49 3.84 -6.10
C GLU A 114 -11.87 5.06 -5.46
N HIS A 115 -11.00 4.87 -4.46
CA HIS A 115 -10.31 5.96 -3.77
C HIS A 115 -9.01 6.38 -4.45
N TYR A 116 -8.61 5.72 -5.53
CA TYR A 116 -7.35 6.01 -6.19
C TYR A 116 -7.58 6.56 -7.60
N PRO A 117 -6.68 7.44 -8.09
CA PRO A 117 -6.99 8.29 -9.24
C PRO A 117 -7.01 7.61 -10.61
N LYS A 118 -6.31 6.50 -10.79
CA LYS A 118 -6.20 5.90 -12.12
C LYS A 118 -6.34 4.39 -12.07
N LYS A 119 -7.32 3.86 -12.80
CA LYS A 119 -7.54 2.41 -12.88
C LYS A 119 -6.33 1.65 -13.44
N SER A 120 -5.56 2.26 -14.32
CA SER A 120 -4.35 1.64 -14.89
C SER A 120 -3.23 1.43 -13.87
N CYS A 121 -3.35 2.05 -12.69
CA CYS A 121 -2.37 1.91 -11.63
C CYS A 121 -2.62 0.68 -10.74
N PHE A 122 -3.74 -0.03 -10.94
CA PHE A 122 -4.09 -1.14 -10.06
C PHE A 122 -3.49 -2.46 -10.54
N TYR A 123 -3.18 -3.28 -9.56
CA TYR A 123 -2.72 -4.64 -9.75
C TYR A 123 -3.84 -5.60 -9.37
N ASN A 124 -4.15 -6.52 -10.28
CA ASN A 124 -5.16 -7.55 -10.05
C ASN A 124 -4.53 -8.93 -10.01
#